data_08c1122b93ae11834029e437f0a0bec7
#
_entry.id   08c1122b93ae11834029e437f0a0bec7
#
_cell.length_a   1.000
_cell.length_b   1.000
_cell.length_c   1.000
_cell.angle_alpha   90.00
_cell.angle_beta   90.00
_cell.angle_gamma   90.00
#
_symmetry.space_group_name_H-M   'P 1'
#
loop_
_entity.id
_entity.type
_entity.pdbx_description
1 polymer ?
#
loop_
_entity_poly.entity_id
_entity_poly.type
_entity_poly.pdbx_seq_one_letter_code
_entity_poly.pdbx_strand_id
1 'polypeptide(L)'
;MLKTPEELRLELGQAIRARRIRQGWSQEEAATRAGMGLSTWKRMETHGPSLVQNLINAAVALRCEEGFGQLFPAPAATSLDELLRRQATATPKIRQRAPRRRRAP
;
A
#
# COMPACT_ATOMS: atom_id res chain seq x y z
N MET A 1 -23.19 -5.71 -1.34
CA MET A 1 -23.09 -6.24 0.03
C MET A 1 -21.75 -5.89 0.66
N LEU A 2 -21.80 -5.47 1.89
CA LEU A 2 -20.58 -5.07 2.58
C LEU A 2 -19.86 -6.29 3.15
N LYS A 3 -18.55 -6.25 3.07
CA LYS A 3 -17.71 -7.32 3.61
C LYS A 3 -17.21 -6.91 4.99
N THR A 4 -16.98 -7.90 5.83
CA THR A 4 -16.42 -7.64 7.15
C THR A 4 -14.93 -7.36 7.02
N PRO A 5 -14.34 -6.70 8.02
CA PRO A 5 -12.88 -6.52 8.00
C PRO A 5 -12.13 -7.83 7.91
N GLU A 6 -12.64 -8.87 8.55
CA GLU A 6 -11.99 -10.17 8.49
C GLU A 6 -12.01 -10.74 7.07
N GLU A 7 -13.15 -10.63 6.40
CA GLU A 7 -13.25 -11.09 5.03
C GLU A 7 -12.30 -10.33 4.11
N LEU A 8 -12.19 -9.02 4.32
CA LEU A 8 -11.29 -8.21 3.51
C LEU A 8 -9.84 -8.62 3.74
N ARG A 9 -9.49 -8.92 4.98
CA ARG A 9 -8.12 -9.34 5.30
C ARG A 9 -7.78 -10.64 4.60
N LEU A 10 -8.69 -11.60 4.65
CA LEU A 10 -8.48 -12.89 3.99
C LEU A 10 -8.39 -12.72 2.47
N GLU A 11 -9.20 -11.84 1.91
CA GLU A 11 -9.14 -11.58 0.48
C GLU A 11 -7.81 -10.98 0.07
N LEU A 12 -7.24 -10.13 0.93
CA LEU A 12 -5.92 -9.58 0.64
C LEU A 12 -4.88 -10.70 0.56
N GLY A 13 -4.96 -11.65 1.48
CA GLY A 13 -4.04 -12.78 1.43
C GLY A 13 -4.17 -13.59 0.16
N GLN A 14 -5.39 -13.82 -0.27
CA GLN A 14 -5.64 -14.54 -1.51
C GLN A 14 -5.15 -13.76 -2.73
N ALA A 15 -5.32 -12.45 -2.71
CA ALA A 15 -4.86 -11.62 -3.80
C ALA A 15 -3.34 -11.60 -3.89
N ILE A 16 -2.67 -11.57 -2.73
CA ILE A 16 -1.22 -11.65 -2.68
C ILE A 16 -0.73 -12.96 -3.29
N ARG A 17 -1.40 -14.06 -2.93
CA ARG A 17 -1.04 -15.36 -3.47
C ARG A 17 -1.24 -15.40 -4.98
N ALA A 18 -2.35 -14.89 -5.45
CA ALA A 18 -2.63 -14.91 -6.89
C ALA A 18 -1.59 -14.12 -7.66
N ARG A 19 -1.19 -12.96 -7.16
CA ARG A 19 -0.19 -12.15 -7.84
C ARG A 19 1.17 -12.83 -7.81
N ARG A 20 1.52 -13.49 -6.70
CA ARG A 20 2.77 -14.23 -6.63
C ARG A 20 2.82 -15.31 -7.70
N ILE A 21 1.73 -16.05 -7.82
CA ILE A 21 1.66 -17.14 -8.78
C ILE A 21 1.78 -16.59 -10.22
N ARG A 22 1.15 -15.45 -10.48
CA ARG A 22 1.26 -14.83 -11.80
C ARG A 22 2.69 -14.42 -12.12
N GLN A 23 3.45 -14.03 -11.11
CA GLN A 23 4.86 -13.69 -11.32
C GLN A 23 5.72 -14.94 -11.53
N GLY A 24 5.19 -16.11 -11.23
CA GLY A 24 5.96 -17.34 -11.33
C GLY A 24 6.90 -17.54 -10.17
N TRP A 25 6.65 -16.90 -9.05
CA TRP A 25 7.54 -16.99 -7.88
C TRP A 25 7.07 -18.04 -6.91
N SER A 26 8.05 -18.70 -6.27
CA SER A 26 7.76 -19.53 -5.11
C SER A 26 7.48 -18.60 -3.93
N GLN A 27 6.93 -19.18 -2.87
CA GLN A 27 6.72 -18.41 -1.65
C GLN A 27 8.04 -17.92 -1.07
N GLU A 28 9.06 -18.75 -1.15
CA GLU A 28 10.37 -18.38 -0.65
C GLU A 28 10.94 -17.21 -1.44
N GLU A 29 10.82 -17.27 -2.74
CA GLU A 29 11.32 -16.19 -3.59
C GLU A 29 10.58 -14.89 -3.31
N ALA A 30 9.26 -14.96 -3.18
CA ALA A 30 8.47 -13.78 -2.92
C ALA A 30 8.82 -13.17 -1.56
N ALA A 31 8.99 -14.02 -0.55
CA ALA A 31 9.36 -13.54 0.77
C ALA A 31 10.70 -12.81 0.74
N THR A 32 11.67 -13.39 0.04
CA THR A 32 12.98 -12.77 -0.08
C THR A 32 12.87 -11.41 -0.76
N ARG A 33 12.10 -11.32 -1.84
CA ARG A 33 11.96 -10.05 -2.55
C ARG A 33 11.24 -9.00 -1.73
N ALA A 34 10.34 -9.44 -0.85
CA ALA A 34 9.62 -8.52 0.01
C ALA A 34 10.35 -8.23 1.31
N GLY A 35 11.51 -8.85 1.52
CA GLY A 35 12.30 -8.58 2.72
C GLY A 35 11.71 -9.16 3.98
N MET A 36 11.04 -10.30 3.89
CA MET A 36 10.46 -10.93 5.07
C MET A 36 10.73 -12.42 5.07
N GLY A 37 10.54 -13.06 6.22
CA GLY A 37 10.75 -14.48 6.35
C GLY A 37 9.69 -15.30 5.64
N LEU A 38 10.04 -16.53 5.33
CA LEU A 38 9.11 -17.44 4.64
C LEU A 38 7.86 -17.71 5.47
N SER A 39 8.03 -17.92 6.78
CA SER A 39 6.86 -18.16 7.64
C SER A 39 5.89 -17.00 7.61
N THR A 40 6.42 -15.80 7.64
CA THR A 40 5.59 -14.60 7.61
C THR A 40 4.84 -14.51 6.29
N TRP A 41 5.53 -14.79 5.19
CA TRP A 41 4.86 -14.77 3.89
C TRP A 41 3.76 -15.80 3.81
N LYS A 42 4.03 -17.04 4.24
CA LYS A 42 3.03 -18.10 4.20
C LYS A 42 1.80 -17.75 5.02
N ARG A 43 2.02 -17.20 6.20
CA ARG A 43 0.91 -16.80 7.06
C ARG A 43 0.09 -15.70 6.40
N MET A 44 0.77 -14.79 5.73
CA MET A 44 0.09 -13.69 5.06
C MET A 44 -0.83 -14.20 3.96
N GLU A 45 -0.40 -15.20 3.20
CA GLU A 45 -1.23 -15.77 2.15
C GLU A 45 -2.41 -16.55 2.72
N THR A 46 -2.22 -17.19 3.87
CA THR A 46 -3.25 -18.03 4.45
C THR A 46 -4.27 -17.25 5.26
N HIS A 47 -3.81 -16.34 6.09
CA HIS A 47 -4.66 -15.62 7.03
C HIS A 47 -4.83 -14.13 6.73
N GLY A 48 -4.13 -13.65 5.72
CA GLY A 48 -4.11 -12.23 5.42
C GLY A 48 -3.03 -11.50 6.20
N PRO A 49 -2.66 -10.33 5.73
CA PRO A 49 -1.62 -9.56 6.39
C PRO A 49 -2.12 -9.04 7.74
N SER A 50 -1.27 -9.12 8.75
CA SER A 50 -1.60 -8.62 10.09
C SER A 50 -0.86 -7.34 10.41
N LEU A 51 0.25 -7.07 9.71
CA LEU A 51 1.01 -5.85 9.90
C LEU A 51 0.99 -5.04 8.61
N VAL A 52 0.72 -3.75 8.77
CA VAL A 52 0.65 -2.87 7.61
C VAL A 52 1.97 -2.86 6.85
N GLN A 53 3.09 -2.87 7.58
CA GLN A 53 4.39 -2.82 6.91
C GLN A 53 4.59 -4.04 6.02
N ASN A 54 4.16 -5.22 6.47
CA ASN A 54 4.29 -6.42 5.65
C ASN A 54 3.42 -6.34 4.41
N LEU A 55 2.22 -5.80 4.56
CA LEU A 55 1.34 -5.61 3.41
C LEU A 55 1.97 -4.66 2.39
N ILE A 56 2.55 -3.58 2.86
CA ILE A 56 3.20 -2.62 1.97
C ILE A 56 4.40 -3.26 1.28
N ASN A 57 5.22 -3.99 2.04
CA ASN A 57 6.38 -4.64 1.46
C ASN A 57 5.98 -5.65 0.37
N ALA A 58 4.93 -6.42 0.63
CA ALA A 58 4.43 -7.37 -0.35
C ALA A 58 3.91 -6.65 -1.60
N ALA A 59 3.18 -5.57 -1.41
CA ALA A 59 2.62 -4.83 -2.52
C ALA A 59 3.72 -4.24 -3.40
N VAL A 60 4.76 -3.69 -2.77
CA VAL A 60 5.86 -3.12 -3.54
C VAL A 60 6.60 -4.22 -4.32
N ALA A 61 6.85 -5.36 -3.68
CA ALA A 61 7.52 -6.47 -4.36
C ALA A 61 6.70 -6.96 -5.55
N LEU A 62 5.37 -6.94 -5.43
CA LEU A 62 4.47 -7.41 -6.46
C LEU A 62 4.04 -6.31 -7.43
N ARG A 63 4.56 -5.10 -7.25
CA ARG A 63 4.24 -3.95 -8.10
C ARG A 63 2.78 -3.58 -8.06
N CYS A 64 2.19 -3.60 -6.86
CA CYS A 64 0.79 -3.27 -6.65
C CYS A 64 0.62 -2.08 -5.72
N GLU A 65 1.67 -1.32 -5.48
CA GLU A 65 1.62 -0.26 -4.48
C GLU A 65 0.68 0.88 -4.85
N GLU A 66 0.35 1.02 -6.12
CA GLU A 66 -0.54 2.11 -6.53
C GLU A 66 -1.93 1.99 -5.93
N GLY A 67 -2.33 0.79 -5.57
CA GLY A 67 -3.64 0.58 -5.01
C GLY A 67 -3.84 1.26 -3.66
N PHE A 68 -2.76 1.55 -2.97
CA PHE A 68 -2.89 2.20 -1.67
C PHE A 68 -3.44 3.62 -1.77
N GLY A 69 -3.24 4.29 -2.89
CA GLY A 69 -3.79 5.62 -3.07
C GLY A 69 -5.30 5.64 -3.16
N GLN A 70 -5.91 4.49 -3.39
CA GLN A 70 -7.35 4.38 -3.51
C GLN A 70 -8.04 3.94 -2.23
N LEU A 71 -7.28 3.59 -1.19
CA LEU A 71 -7.87 3.10 0.04
C LEU A 71 -8.70 4.17 0.74
N PHE A 72 -8.19 5.36 0.80
CA PHE A 72 -8.87 6.48 1.45
C PHE A 72 -8.93 7.64 0.47
N PRO A 73 -9.79 7.53 -0.53
CA PRO A 73 -9.83 8.59 -1.55
C PRO A 73 -10.34 9.89 -0.95
N ALA A 74 -9.76 10.99 -1.42
CA ALA A 74 -10.23 12.28 -0.98
C ALA A 74 -11.67 12.49 -1.45
N PRO A 75 -12.50 13.21 -0.68
CA PRO A 75 -13.84 13.49 -1.14
C PRO A 75 -13.80 14.27 -2.45
N ALA A 76 -14.82 14.06 -3.29
CA ALA A 76 -14.92 14.79 -4.53
C ALA A 76 -15.01 16.28 -4.24
N ALA A 77 -14.32 17.08 -5.04
CA ALA A 77 -14.41 18.51 -4.89
C ALA A 77 -15.83 18.98 -5.24
N THR A 78 -16.41 19.80 -4.37
CA THR A 78 -17.75 20.31 -4.60
C THR A 78 -17.75 21.58 -5.40
N SER A 79 -16.59 22.22 -5.54
CA SER A 79 -16.48 23.47 -6.27
C SER A 79 -15.09 23.59 -6.86
N LEU A 80 -14.99 24.46 -7.85
CA LEU A 80 -13.71 24.76 -8.46
C LEU A 80 -12.76 25.39 -7.44
N ASP A 81 -13.30 26.22 -6.57
CA ASP A 81 -12.49 26.87 -5.55
C ASP A 81 -11.80 25.84 -4.66
N GLU A 82 -12.53 24.82 -4.26
CA GLU A 82 -11.96 23.78 -3.42
C GLU A 82 -10.85 23.05 -4.14
N LEU A 83 -11.05 22.74 -5.41
CA LEU A 83 -10.05 22.07 -6.20
C LEU A 83 -8.78 22.91 -6.34
N LEU A 84 -8.95 24.18 -6.61
CA LEU A 84 -7.81 25.09 -6.75
C LEU A 84 -7.07 25.22 -5.43
N ARG A 85 -7.79 25.25 -4.32
CA ARG A 85 -7.17 25.36 -3.02
C ARG A 85 -6.31 24.13 -2.72
N ARG A 86 -6.79 22.97 -3.10
CA ARG A 86 -6.01 21.74 -2.90
C ARG A 86 -4.71 21.77 -3.69
N GLN A 87 -4.78 22.21 -4.92
CA GLN A 87 -3.59 22.29 -5.75
C GLN A 87 -2.59 23.30 -5.21
N ALA A 88 -3.08 24.43 -4.76
CA ALA A 88 -2.21 25.46 -4.22
C ALA A 88 -1.51 25.00 -2.95
N THR A 89 -2.22 24.23 -2.12
CA THR A 89 -1.65 23.77 -0.87
C THR A 89 -0.62 22.67 -1.09
N ALA A 90 -0.86 21.80 -2.03
CA ALA A 90 0.00 20.63 -2.22
C ALA A 90 1.42 21.02 -2.59
N THR A 91 1.57 21.99 -3.48
CA THR A 91 2.89 22.35 -3.99
C THR A 91 3.81 22.95 -2.93
N PRO A 92 3.38 23.93 -2.15
CA PRO A 92 4.25 24.49 -1.11
C PRO A 92 4.64 23.46 -0.06
N LYS A 93 3.74 22.58 0.28
CA LYS A 93 4.05 21.58 1.29
C LYS A 93 5.17 20.66 0.86
N ILE A 94 5.14 20.24 -0.36
CA ILE A 94 6.15 19.34 -0.88
C ILE A 94 7.52 19.97 -0.79
N ARG A 95 7.63 21.25 -1.18
CA ARG A 95 8.91 21.90 -1.14
C ARG A 95 9.42 22.12 0.27
N GLN A 96 8.54 22.40 1.20
CA GLN A 96 8.96 22.62 2.58
C GLN A 96 9.51 21.34 3.20
N ARG A 97 8.97 20.22 2.83
CA ARG A 97 9.44 18.96 3.42
C ARG A 97 10.81 18.60 2.92
N ALA A 98 11.16 19.05 1.77
CA ALA A 98 12.46 18.74 1.23
C ALA A 98 13.58 19.30 2.08
N PRO A 99 13.47 20.53 2.53
CA PRO A 99 14.57 21.09 3.29
C PRO A 99 14.56 20.72 4.71
N ARG A 100 14.23 20.66 5.46
CA ARG A 100 14.25 20.63 6.84
C ARG A 100 15.13 19.98 7.55
N ARG A 101 15.34 20.28 6.97
CA ARG A 101 15.96 19.97 7.55
C ARG A 101 16.74 20.27 7.73
N ARG A 102 16.57 20.68 7.32
CA ARG A 102 17.06 20.98 7.59
C ARG A 102 17.51 21.44 7.81
N ARG A 103 17.42 21.53 7.71
CA ARG A 103 17.68 22.00 8.11
C ARG A 103 18.26 22.39 8.15
N ALA A 104 18.16 22.38 7.67
CA ALA A 104 18.50 22.78 7.84
C ALA A 104 18.90 23.24 7.90
N PRO A 105 19.19 23.37 7.96
CA PRO A 105 19.52 23.75 8.22
C PRO A 105 19.96 23.91 8.57
#